data_2685b4ee58214358f34b075d0e1b2d03
#
_entry.id   2685b4ee58214358f34b075d0e1b2d03
#
_cell.length_a   1.000
_cell.length_b   1.000
_cell.length_c   1.000
_cell.angle_alpha   90.00
_cell.angle_beta   90.00
_cell.angle_gamma   90.00
#
_symmetry.space_group_name_H-M   'P 1'
#
loop_
_entity.id
_entity.type
_entity.pdbx_description
1 polymer ?
#
loop_
_entity_poly.entity_id
_entity_poly.type
_entity_poly.pdbx_seq_one_letter_code
_entity_poly.pdbx_strand_id
1 'polypeptide(L)'
;MRYVGKRDLFTVGKYLGTIMQGVGFVVALPVFVAIIYGEGNLQSFIIPAFISLGAGTVLKRYMPEECSVRLKHGMMVACLAWLWAGLIGSLIMISALNIDFTNAFFENMSAWTGSGLTIFSSVESLPKSILFLRSLEQWIGGLGVVIVVIGILIRPGTAASRLYKSEARDERIKPSIANTVKTIWWIYITYTVLGIVLYGLTGMPLFDAINNTLTNLSTGGMSIKNMNIGYYHSAAVYLVTMLLMILGGTSFLVHYQLIKGRFFSVLHDIQLQATVVFISIFTILAVYVGGVAPLESIYHVISALSCTGSSISSTPQMVAWPAYFKVVLITCMLIGMAAGSTTGAVKIIRVITVLKGVYWEIMRILAPEGSVMPRKISGKSVSDTEIREAGSYISLYFVLLFFTWSVLVVYGYDPLNSLFEAASAQGNVGLSMGITSFNLPVVPKMALILSMWLGRLEIIPVIVLIRGLVEAFKAG
;
A
#
# COMPACT_ATOMS: atom_id res chain seq x y z
N MET A 1 23.24 17.49 -20.33
CA MET A 1 22.04 18.07 -19.68
C MET A 1 21.98 17.57 -18.24
N ARG A 2 22.02 18.45 -17.22
CA ARG A 2 21.89 18.06 -15.82
C ARG A 2 20.40 17.98 -15.48
N TYR A 3 19.92 16.82 -15.06
CA TYR A 3 18.51 16.61 -14.70
C TYR A 3 18.22 16.99 -13.24
N VAL A 4 19.21 16.91 -12.34
CA VAL A 4 19.12 17.29 -10.92
C VAL A 4 20.36 18.07 -10.49
N GLY A 5 20.19 19.24 -9.86
CA GLY A 5 21.24 20.09 -9.33
C GLY A 5 21.10 20.34 -7.82
N LYS A 6 22.06 21.04 -7.20
CA LYS A 6 22.05 21.39 -5.77
C LYS A 6 20.76 22.08 -5.34
N ARG A 7 20.23 23.00 -6.17
CA ARG A 7 18.95 23.71 -5.92
C ARG A 7 17.73 22.76 -5.84
N ASP A 8 17.73 21.72 -6.67
CA ASP A 8 16.68 20.69 -6.62
C ASP A 8 16.72 19.94 -5.28
N LEU A 9 17.92 19.60 -4.77
CA LEU A 9 18.10 18.91 -3.48
C LEU A 9 17.65 19.77 -2.30
N PHE A 10 17.91 21.08 -2.31
CA PHE A 10 17.43 21.99 -1.27
C PHE A 10 15.89 22.03 -1.25
N THR A 11 15.27 22.11 -2.43
CA THR A 11 13.81 22.06 -2.54
C THR A 11 13.24 20.72 -2.03
N VAL A 12 13.87 19.58 -2.39
CA VAL A 12 13.49 18.26 -1.87
C VAL A 12 13.60 18.21 -0.35
N GLY A 13 14.73 18.68 0.22
CA GLY A 13 14.95 18.69 1.66
C GLY A 13 13.92 19.51 2.43
N LYS A 14 13.52 20.67 1.93
CA LYS A 14 12.48 21.51 2.57
C LYS A 14 11.15 20.76 2.71
N TYR A 15 10.69 20.10 1.65
CA TYR A 15 9.42 19.34 1.68
C TYR A 15 9.54 18.05 2.47
N LEU A 16 10.67 17.36 2.37
CA LEU A 16 10.98 16.21 3.21
C LEU A 16 10.94 16.57 4.69
N GLY A 17 11.57 17.71 5.10
CA GLY A 17 11.51 18.19 6.47
C GLY A 17 10.10 18.39 7.00
N THR A 18 9.18 18.85 6.15
CA THR A 18 7.76 18.99 6.52
C THR A 18 7.10 17.61 6.75
N ILE A 19 7.43 16.63 5.91
CA ILE A 19 6.91 15.26 6.07
C ILE A 19 7.49 14.59 7.33
N MET A 20 8.78 14.78 7.61
CA MET A 20 9.43 14.29 8.82
C MET A 20 8.72 14.82 10.09
N GLN A 21 8.31 16.09 10.10
CA GLN A 21 7.49 16.64 11.19
C GLN A 21 6.16 15.90 11.32
N GLY A 22 5.47 15.65 10.20
CA GLY A 22 4.22 14.87 10.19
C GLY A 22 4.39 13.44 10.74
N VAL A 23 5.45 12.74 10.31
CA VAL A 23 5.79 11.41 10.85
C VAL A 23 6.03 11.47 12.36
N GLY A 24 6.75 12.48 12.85
CA GLY A 24 6.98 12.66 14.29
C GLY A 24 5.70 12.80 15.10
N PHE A 25 4.69 13.53 14.60
CA PHE A 25 3.38 13.60 15.25
C PHE A 25 2.64 12.26 15.24
N VAL A 26 2.67 11.54 14.12
CA VAL A 26 2.00 10.24 14.00
C VAL A 26 2.55 9.21 14.98
N VAL A 27 3.87 9.06 15.04
CA VAL A 27 4.52 8.06 15.89
C VAL A 27 4.49 8.42 17.38
N ALA A 28 4.08 9.64 17.74
CA ALA A 28 3.80 10.02 19.12
C ALA A 28 2.42 9.53 19.63
N LEU A 29 1.46 9.26 18.72
CA LEU A 29 0.10 8.87 19.13
C LEU A 29 0.02 7.59 19.98
N PRO A 30 0.81 6.53 19.74
CA PRO A 30 0.81 5.33 20.56
C PRO A 30 1.17 5.58 22.04
N VAL A 31 1.78 6.72 22.39
CA VAL A 31 2.01 7.12 23.79
C VAL A 31 0.72 7.11 24.59
N PHE A 32 -0.39 7.57 24.02
CA PHE A 32 -1.70 7.54 24.69
C PHE A 32 -2.16 6.11 25.00
N VAL A 33 -1.91 5.17 24.06
CA VAL A 33 -2.23 3.75 24.29
C VAL A 33 -1.34 3.18 25.38
N ALA A 34 -0.04 3.48 25.38
CA ALA A 34 0.88 3.04 26.42
C ALA A 34 0.47 3.56 27.82
N ILE A 35 -0.01 4.80 27.92
CA ILE A 35 -0.53 5.36 29.18
C ILE A 35 -1.82 4.63 29.62
N ILE A 36 -2.78 4.43 28.72
CA ILE A 36 -4.06 3.77 29.03
C ILE A 36 -3.84 2.34 29.54
N TYR A 37 -2.89 1.61 28.95
CA TYR A 37 -2.59 0.22 29.35
C TYR A 37 -1.49 0.10 30.40
N GLY A 38 -0.93 1.22 30.91
CA GLY A 38 0.08 1.21 31.96
C GLY A 38 1.43 0.62 31.52
N GLU A 39 1.79 0.74 30.22
CA GLU A 39 3.03 0.23 29.68
C GLU A 39 4.21 1.17 30.01
N GLY A 40 5.34 0.61 30.46
CA GLY A 40 6.53 1.39 30.86
C GLY A 40 7.40 1.92 29.70
N ASN A 41 7.01 1.69 28.45
CA ASN A 41 7.83 1.96 27.26
C ASN A 41 7.58 3.34 26.61
N LEU A 42 7.10 4.34 27.36
CA LEU A 42 6.78 5.68 26.83
C LEU A 42 7.95 6.35 26.12
N GLN A 43 9.17 6.21 26.66
CA GLN A 43 10.37 6.81 26.07
C GLN A 43 10.66 6.28 24.66
N SER A 44 10.30 5.03 24.38
CA SER A 44 10.48 4.41 23.07
C SER A 44 9.72 5.10 21.95
N PHE A 45 8.63 5.79 22.25
CA PHE A 45 7.85 6.58 21.28
C PHE A 45 8.26 8.07 21.31
N ILE A 46 8.49 8.63 22.50
CA ILE A 46 8.76 10.05 22.68
C ILE A 46 10.09 10.44 22.03
N ILE A 47 11.16 9.67 22.25
CA ILE A 47 12.49 10.01 21.72
C ILE A 47 12.51 10.00 20.17
N PRO A 48 12.07 8.94 19.46
CA PRO A 48 12.00 8.96 17.99
C PRO A 48 11.07 10.04 17.43
N ALA A 49 9.96 10.34 18.11
CA ALA A 49 9.09 11.44 17.71
C ALA A 49 9.83 12.79 17.75
N PHE A 50 10.55 13.09 18.83
CA PHE A 50 11.37 14.30 18.94
C PHE A 50 12.52 14.33 17.93
N ILE A 51 13.17 13.18 17.65
CA ILE A 51 14.20 13.08 16.61
C ILE A 51 13.59 13.47 15.25
N SER A 52 12.41 12.94 14.92
CA SER A 52 11.75 13.23 13.65
C SER A 52 11.31 14.70 13.55
N LEU A 53 10.72 15.26 14.60
CA LEU A 53 10.32 16.67 14.66
C LEU A 53 11.54 17.61 14.58
N GLY A 54 12.60 17.31 15.31
CA GLY A 54 13.84 18.10 15.33
C GLY A 54 14.56 18.09 13.99
N ALA A 55 14.81 16.88 13.45
CA ALA A 55 15.45 16.72 12.14
C ALA A 55 14.62 17.38 11.02
N GLY A 56 13.29 17.22 11.06
CA GLY A 56 12.38 17.89 10.12
C GLY A 56 12.43 19.42 10.21
N THR A 57 12.52 19.95 11.42
CA THR A 57 12.63 21.40 11.65
C THR A 57 13.96 21.96 11.15
N VAL A 58 15.06 21.26 11.45
CA VAL A 58 16.41 21.62 10.98
C VAL A 58 16.43 21.62 9.45
N LEU A 59 15.97 20.53 8.82
CA LEU A 59 15.99 20.40 7.37
C LEU A 59 15.15 21.50 6.69
N LYS A 60 13.96 21.78 7.22
CA LYS A 60 13.06 22.83 6.71
C LYS A 60 13.65 24.24 6.87
N ARG A 61 14.43 24.49 7.94
CA ARG A 61 15.04 25.80 8.22
C ARG A 61 16.26 26.07 7.35
N TYR A 62 17.12 25.05 7.17
CA TYR A 62 18.39 25.21 6.47
C TYR A 62 18.33 24.88 4.97
N MET A 63 17.24 24.30 4.49
CA MET A 63 17.03 24.02 3.05
C MET A 63 15.91 24.90 2.48
N PRO A 64 16.24 26.06 1.87
CA PRO A 64 15.25 26.95 1.26
C PRO A 64 14.68 26.35 -0.03
N GLU A 65 13.50 26.85 -0.44
CA GLU A 65 12.93 26.54 -1.75
C GLU A 65 13.60 27.41 -2.81
N GLU A 66 14.58 26.84 -3.51
CA GLU A 66 15.36 27.58 -4.51
C GLU A 66 14.81 27.46 -5.94
N CYS A 67 13.88 26.52 -6.16
CA CYS A 67 13.26 26.34 -7.47
C CYS A 67 11.79 25.93 -7.35
N SER A 68 11.02 26.19 -8.43
CA SER A 68 9.63 25.73 -8.50
C SER A 68 9.56 24.20 -8.40
N VAL A 69 8.70 23.67 -7.52
CA VAL A 69 8.48 22.23 -7.37
C VAL A 69 8.07 21.62 -8.71
N ARG A 70 8.75 20.56 -9.13
CA ARG A 70 8.45 19.74 -10.32
C ARG A 70 8.09 18.32 -9.89
N LEU A 71 7.51 17.53 -10.79
CA LEU A 71 7.12 16.14 -10.52
C LEU A 71 8.31 15.30 -9.99
N LYS A 72 9.52 15.48 -10.54
CA LYS A 72 10.74 14.82 -10.07
C LYS A 72 11.01 15.05 -8.56
N HIS A 73 10.80 16.29 -8.08
CA HIS A 73 10.98 16.62 -6.66
C HIS A 73 9.96 15.88 -5.79
N GLY A 74 8.69 15.83 -6.22
CA GLY A 74 7.65 15.07 -5.56
C GLY A 74 7.98 13.59 -5.46
N MET A 75 8.47 12.98 -6.55
CA MET A 75 8.91 11.58 -6.57
C MET A 75 10.05 11.31 -5.59
N MET A 76 11.08 12.17 -5.59
CA MET A 76 12.21 12.05 -4.65
C MET A 76 11.77 12.21 -3.20
N VAL A 77 10.91 13.21 -2.92
CA VAL A 77 10.35 13.43 -1.57
C VAL A 77 9.54 12.24 -1.11
N ALA A 78 8.67 11.69 -1.97
CA ALA A 78 7.89 10.51 -1.65
C ALA A 78 8.78 9.33 -1.27
N CYS A 79 9.77 8.99 -2.09
CA CYS A 79 10.70 7.89 -1.82
C CYS A 79 11.42 8.03 -0.47
N LEU A 80 11.97 9.21 -0.21
CA LEU A 80 12.70 9.49 1.04
C LEU A 80 11.78 9.53 2.25
N ALA A 81 10.53 9.98 2.09
CA ALA A 81 9.53 10.02 3.16
C ALA A 81 9.21 8.61 3.68
N TRP A 82 9.04 7.64 2.79
CA TRP A 82 8.79 6.24 3.16
C TRP A 82 9.97 5.61 3.90
N LEU A 83 11.19 5.85 3.41
CA LEU A 83 12.41 5.38 4.10
C LEU A 83 12.55 6.02 5.47
N TRP A 84 12.27 7.32 5.60
CA TRP A 84 12.31 8.01 6.88
C TRP A 84 11.26 7.48 7.85
N ALA A 85 10.02 7.27 7.40
CA ALA A 85 8.94 6.73 8.21
C ALA A 85 9.31 5.33 8.75
N GLY A 86 9.81 4.44 7.89
CA GLY A 86 10.30 3.12 8.29
C GLY A 86 11.47 3.20 9.28
N LEU A 87 12.40 4.14 9.09
CA LEU A 87 13.53 4.34 10.00
C LEU A 87 13.07 4.77 11.40
N ILE A 88 12.18 5.75 11.49
CA ILE A 88 11.67 6.25 12.78
C ILE A 88 10.87 5.17 13.52
N GLY A 89 9.99 4.45 12.83
CA GLY A 89 9.29 3.31 13.42
C GLY A 89 10.25 2.22 13.90
N SER A 90 11.35 1.98 13.16
CA SER A 90 12.39 1.02 13.56
C SER A 90 13.06 1.40 14.88
N LEU A 91 13.37 2.67 15.09
CA LEU A 91 13.94 3.15 16.35
C LEU A 91 12.99 2.87 17.53
N ILE A 92 11.69 3.00 17.31
CA ILE A 92 10.68 2.67 18.32
C ILE A 92 10.74 1.18 18.66
N MET A 93 10.71 0.29 17.65
CA MET A 93 10.71 -1.16 17.88
C MET A 93 12.01 -1.67 18.48
N ILE A 94 13.17 -1.12 18.09
CA ILE A 94 14.46 -1.44 18.72
C ILE A 94 14.41 -1.09 20.21
N SER A 95 13.96 0.11 20.54
CA SER A 95 13.92 0.59 21.92
C SER A 95 12.85 -0.12 22.76
N ALA A 96 11.69 -0.45 22.20
CA ALA A 96 10.59 -1.07 22.94
C ALA A 96 10.70 -2.58 23.08
N LEU A 97 11.29 -3.28 22.07
CA LEU A 97 11.29 -4.74 21.97
C LEU A 97 12.71 -5.33 22.04
N ASN A 98 13.76 -4.51 22.04
CA ASN A 98 15.15 -4.94 22.01
C ASN A 98 15.48 -5.92 20.86
N ILE A 99 15.00 -5.62 19.65
CA ILE A 99 15.23 -6.39 18.43
C ILE A 99 16.28 -5.70 17.55
N ASP A 100 16.93 -6.46 16.67
CA ASP A 100 17.91 -5.92 15.74
C ASP A 100 17.29 -4.96 14.70
N PHE A 101 18.13 -4.09 14.13
CA PHE A 101 17.70 -3.06 13.17
C PHE A 101 17.03 -3.66 11.93
N THR A 102 17.54 -4.77 11.40
CA THR A 102 17.02 -5.34 10.15
C THR A 102 15.60 -5.87 10.34
N ASN A 103 15.34 -6.53 11.47
CA ASN A 103 14.02 -6.98 11.86
C ASN A 103 13.07 -5.80 12.12
N ALA A 104 13.51 -4.81 12.89
CA ALA A 104 12.72 -3.62 13.16
C ALA A 104 12.37 -2.87 11.87
N PHE A 105 13.32 -2.71 10.94
CA PHE A 105 13.11 -2.01 9.68
C PHE A 105 12.20 -2.79 8.74
N PHE A 106 12.30 -4.11 8.70
CA PHE A 106 11.37 -4.96 7.94
C PHE A 106 9.93 -4.76 8.40
N GLU A 107 9.68 -4.88 9.71
CA GLU A 107 8.34 -4.78 10.27
C GLU A 107 7.71 -3.41 10.01
N ASN A 108 8.48 -2.33 10.21
CA ASN A 108 7.99 -0.97 9.98
C ASN A 108 7.83 -0.65 8.49
N MET A 109 8.73 -1.11 7.62
CA MET A 109 8.52 -0.96 6.18
C MET A 109 7.28 -1.73 5.72
N SER A 110 7.03 -2.91 6.27
CA SER A 110 5.81 -3.67 6.00
C SER A 110 4.56 -2.93 6.51
N ALA A 111 4.61 -2.35 7.70
CA ALA A 111 3.51 -1.57 8.25
C ALA A 111 3.24 -0.32 7.42
N TRP A 112 4.22 0.55 7.23
CA TRP A 112 4.05 1.80 6.46
C TRP A 112 3.61 1.56 5.02
N THR A 113 4.23 0.61 4.30
CA THR A 113 3.86 0.32 2.91
C THR A 113 2.49 -0.37 2.77
N GLY A 114 1.92 -0.85 3.87
CA GLY A 114 0.68 -1.62 3.87
C GLY A 114 0.86 -3.05 3.35
N SER A 115 2.10 -3.57 3.35
CA SER A 115 2.38 -4.93 2.87
C SER A 115 1.86 -6.01 3.81
N GLY A 116 1.79 -5.74 5.12
CA GLY A 116 1.17 -6.66 6.08
C GLY A 116 2.01 -7.90 6.47
N LEU A 117 3.14 -8.16 5.81
CA LEU A 117 4.05 -9.24 6.20
C LEU A 117 4.66 -8.96 7.57
N THR A 118 4.75 -9.96 8.44
CA THR A 118 5.31 -9.80 9.79
C THR A 118 6.42 -10.80 10.06
N ILE A 119 7.45 -10.34 10.78
CA ILE A 119 8.53 -11.21 11.27
C ILE A 119 8.16 -11.92 12.58
N PHE A 120 7.13 -11.43 13.27
CA PHE A 120 6.74 -12.00 14.57
C PHE A 120 5.94 -13.28 14.42
N SER A 121 6.39 -14.33 15.08
CA SER A 121 5.66 -15.60 15.19
C SER A 121 4.47 -15.52 16.13
N SER A 122 4.54 -14.63 17.13
CA SER A 122 3.45 -14.34 18.06
C SER A 122 3.29 -12.83 18.23
N VAL A 123 2.24 -12.29 17.64
CA VAL A 123 1.90 -10.86 17.77
C VAL A 123 1.15 -10.56 19.07
N GLU A 124 0.49 -11.55 19.66
CA GLU A 124 -0.29 -11.38 20.89
C GLU A 124 0.59 -11.10 22.13
N SER A 125 1.88 -11.45 22.07
CA SER A 125 2.85 -11.14 23.12
C SER A 125 3.40 -9.71 23.07
N LEU A 126 3.10 -8.96 22.01
CA LEU A 126 3.58 -7.57 21.86
C LEU A 126 2.79 -6.60 22.75
N PRO A 127 3.41 -5.51 23.24
CA PRO A 127 2.72 -4.43 23.92
C PRO A 127 1.56 -3.85 23.07
N LYS A 128 0.48 -3.45 23.72
CA LYS A 128 -0.70 -2.85 23.05
C LYS A 128 -0.33 -1.59 22.25
N SER A 129 0.60 -0.78 22.76
CA SER A 129 1.10 0.41 22.08
C SER A 129 1.84 0.06 20.78
N ILE A 130 2.59 -1.04 20.73
CA ILE A 130 3.25 -1.53 19.52
C ILE A 130 2.23 -2.11 18.53
N LEU A 131 1.25 -2.87 18.99
CA LEU A 131 0.15 -3.37 18.15
C LEU A 131 -0.61 -2.21 17.50
N PHE A 132 -0.90 -1.16 18.28
CA PHE A 132 -1.56 0.04 17.77
C PHE A 132 -0.66 0.82 16.81
N LEU A 133 0.66 0.93 17.07
CA LEU A 133 1.62 1.57 16.16
C LEU A 133 1.55 0.92 14.78
N ARG A 134 1.66 -0.41 14.70
CA ARG A 134 1.60 -1.17 13.44
C ARG A 134 0.30 -0.89 12.67
N SER A 135 -0.82 -0.89 13.35
CA SER A 135 -2.13 -0.59 12.76
C SER A 135 -2.25 0.86 12.30
N LEU A 136 -1.73 1.81 13.07
CA LEU A 136 -1.72 3.24 12.75
C LEU A 136 -0.83 3.53 11.55
N GLU A 137 0.36 2.93 11.50
CA GLU A 137 1.28 3.04 10.36
C GLU A 137 0.64 2.54 9.06
N GLN A 138 -0.07 1.40 9.10
CA GLN A 138 -0.84 0.92 7.94
C GLN A 138 -1.96 1.89 7.55
N TRP A 139 -2.68 2.43 8.51
CA TRP A 139 -3.79 3.34 8.24
C TRP A 139 -3.32 4.63 7.58
N ILE A 140 -2.25 5.24 8.09
CA ILE A 140 -1.62 6.42 7.49
C ILE A 140 -0.98 6.08 6.13
N GLY A 141 -0.26 4.96 6.07
CA GLY A 141 0.39 4.46 4.87
C GLY A 141 -0.60 4.17 3.74
N GLY A 142 -1.78 3.64 4.06
CA GLY A 142 -2.86 3.37 3.10
C GLY A 142 -3.31 4.62 2.34
N LEU A 143 -3.43 5.77 3.02
CA LEU A 143 -3.67 7.05 2.35
C LEU A 143 -2.46 7.59 1.59
N GLY A 144 -1.25 7.18 1.98
CA GLY A 144 0.02 7.74 1.52
C GLY A 144 0.51 8.86 2.44
N VAL A 145 1.73 8.70 2.95
CA VAL A 145 2.35 9.64 3.90
C VAL A 145 2.35 11.07 3.38
N VAL A 146 2.61 11.24 2.07
CA VAL A 146 2.65 12.57 1.43
C VAL A 146 1.27 13.23 1.41
N ILE A 147 0.19 12.45 1.17
CA ILE A 147 -1.18 12.99 1.13
C ILE A 147 -1.62 13.46 2.51
N VAL A 148 -1.25 12.71 3.56
CA VAL A 148 -1.52 13.08 4.94
C VAL A 148 -0.89 14.44 5.25
N VAL A 149 0.38 14.61 4.90
CA VAL A 149 1.12 15.83 5.16
C VAL A 149 0.64 17.01 4.30
N ILE A 150 0.28 16.78 3.02
CA ILE A 150 -0.35 17.80 2.18
C ILE A 150 -1.64 18.33 2.82
N GLY A 151 -2.47 17.41 3.34
CA GLY A 151 -3.74 17.78 3.95
C GLY A 151 -3.61 18.64 5.22
N ILE A 152 -2.57 18.42 5.99
CA ILE A 152 -2.37 19.02 7.32
C ILE A 152 -1.39 20.20 7.29
N LEU A 153 -0.25 20.08 6.61
CA LEU A 153 0.88 20.98 6.78
C LEU A 153 1.24 21.84 5.55
N ILE A 154 0.80 21.45 4.34
CA ILE A 154 1.15 22.18 3.11
C ILE A 154 0.03 23.10 2.67
N ARG A 155 0.36 24.38 2.45
CA ARG A 155 -0.60 25.35 1.90
C ARG A 155 -1.01 24.97 0.47
N PRO A 156 -2.29 25.21 0.07
CA PRO A 156 -2.75 24.96 -1.29
C PRO A 156 -1.90 25.67 -2.34
N GLY A 157 -1.50 24.96 -3.40
CA GLY A 157 -0.72 25.55 -4.48
C GLY A 157 -0.16 24.50 -5.44
N THR A 158 0.72 24.97 -6.35
CA THR A 158 1.37 24.10 -7.37
C THR A 158 2.25 22.99 -6.76
N ALA A 159 2.89 23.26 -5.61
CA ALA A 159 3.69 22.29 -4.89
C ALA A 159 2.84 21.12 -4.39
N ALA A 160 1.71 21.38 -3.74
CA ALA A 160 0.77 20.38 -3.28
C ALA A 160 0.27 19.48 -4.43
N SER A 161 0.01 20.09 -5.59
CA SER A 161 -0.42 19.37 -6.79
C SER A 161 0.61 18.34 -7.27
N ARG A 162 1.88 18.70 -7.28
CA ARG A 162 2.95 17.84 -7.77
C ARG A 162 3.32 16.75 -6.79
N LEU A 163 3.27 17.05 -5.49
CA LEU A 163 3.42 16.05 -4.43
C LEU A 163 2.28 15.03 -4.44
N TYR A 164 1.03 15.48 -4.65
CA TYR A 164 -0.12 14.58 -4.77
C TYR A 164 0.03 13.60 -5.94
N LYS A 165 0.46 14.09 -7.10
CA LYS A 165 0.71 13.24 -8.27
C LYS A 165 1.85 12.24 -8.08
N SER A 166 2.84 12.56 -7.24
CA SER A 166 3.98 11.67 -7.00
C SER A 166 3.64 10.42 -6.19
N GLU A 167 2.50 10.41 -5.50
CA GLU A 167 1.92 9.23 -4.85
C GLU A 167 1.03 8.41 -5.81
N ALA A 168 1.26 8.51 -7.12
CA ALA A 168 0.55 7.79 -8.16
C ALA A 168 -0.98 8.00 -8.17
N ARG A 169 -1.43 9.22 -7.80
CA ARG A 169 -2.84 9.56 -7.76
C ARG A 169 -3.17 10.64 -8.79
N ASP A 170 -3.59 10.20 -9.97
CA ASP A 170 -4.00 11.11 -11.05
C ASP A 170 -5.48 11.54 -10.97
N GLU A 171 -6.30 10.84 -10.19
CA GLU A 171 -7.73 11.15 -10.08
C GLU A 171 -7.98 12.42 -9.29
N ARG A 172 -8.56 13.43 -9.95
CA ARG A 172 -9.04 14.66 -9.31
C ARG A 172 -10.51 14.55 -8.99
N ILE A 173 -10.84 14.48 -7.69
CA ILE A 173 -12.23 14.48 -7.22
C ILE A 173 -12.84 15.88 -7.30
N LYS A 174 -12.02 16.93 -7.11
CA LYS A 174 -12.42 18.34 -7.18
C LYS A 174 -11.40 19.17 -7.96
N PRO A 175 -11.78 20.37 -8.46
CA PRO A 175 -10.87 21.26 -9.19
C PRO A 175 -9.60 21.61 -8.41
N SER A 176 -9.72 21.82 -7.09
CA SER A 176 -8.61 22.08 -6.19
C SER A 176 -8.11 20.79 -5.53
N ILE A 177 -6.80 20.54 -5.56
CA ILE A 177 -6.17 19.38 -4.93
C ILE A 177 -6.34 19.41 -3.40
N ALA A 178 -6.22 20.57 -2.77
CA ALA A 178 -6.48 20.70 -1.35
C ALA A 178 -7.90 20.24 -0.97
N ASN A 179 -8.90 20.60 -1.78
CA ASN A 179 -10.27 20.15 -1.58
C ASN A 179 -10.45 18.67 -1.91
N THR A 180 -9.70 18.13 -2.86
CA THR A 180 -9.65 16.68 -3.14
C THR A 180 -9.10 15.93 -1.94
N VAL A 181 -7.95 16.34 -1.40
CA VAL A 181 -7.33 15.73 -0.21
C VAL A 181 -8.26 15.81 1.01
N LYS A 182 -8.88 16.95 1.28
CA LYS A 182 -9.89 17.07 2.37
C LYS A 182 -11.05 16.11 2.19
N THR A 183 -11.54 15.94 0.95
CA THR A 183 -12.65 15.02 0.66
C THR A 183 -12.24 13.57 0.89
N ILE A 184 -11.04 13.16 0.43
CA ILE A 184 -10.48 11.83 0.69
C ILE A 184 -10.38 11.58 2.20
N TRP A 185 -9.86 12.53 2.97
CA TRP A 185 -9.77 12.45 4.42
C TRP A 185 -11.13 12.22 5.09
N TRP A 186 -12.14 13.01 4.72
CA TRP A 186 -13.47 12.87 5.29
C TRP A 186 -14.10 11.51 4.97
N ILE A 187 -13.99 11.03 3.74
CA ILE A 187 -14.46 9.70 3.35
C ILE A 187 -13.77 8.63 4.19
N TYR A 188 -12.44 8.71 4.33
CA TYR A 188 -11.64 7.73 5.03
C TYR A 188 -11.93 7.68 6.53
N ILE A 189 -12.04 8.85 7.19
CA ILE A 189 -12.43 8.93 8.60
C ILE A 189 -13.85 8.40 8.81
N THR A 190 -14.79 8.76 7.94
CA THR A 190 -16.17 8.26 8.03
C THR A 190 -16.22 6.73 7.96
N TYR A 191 -15.50 6.13 7.01
CA TYR A 191 -15.44 4.67 6.93
C TYR A 191 -14.66 4.02 8.09
N THR A 192 -13.68 4.71 8.65
CA THR A 192 -13.00 4.24 9.86
C THR A 192 -13.97 4.18 11.04
N VAL A 193 -14.74 5.25 11.27
CA VAL A 193 -15.75 5.25 12.34
C VAL A 193 -16.82 4.18 12.09
N LEU A 194 -17.31 4.06 10.85
CA LEU A 194 -18.27 3.04 10.47
C LEU A 194 -17.73 1.62 10.73
N GLY A 195 -16.49 1.34 10.36
CA GLY A 195 -15.84 0.04 10.57
C GLY A 195 -15.72 -0.32 12.05
N ILE A 196 -15.32 0.64 12.90
CA ILE A 196 -15.24 0.44 14.35
C ILE A 196 -16.63 0.09 14.91
N VAL A 197 -17.67 0.82 14.50
CA VAL A 197 -19.05 0.56 14.92
C VAL A 197 -19.51 -0.82 14.43
N LEU A 198 -19.28 -1.17 13.18
CA LEU A 198 -19.68 -2.46 12.61
C LEU A 198 -18.99 -3.64 13.34
N TYR A 199 -17.69 -3.56 13.61
CA TYR A 199 -17.01 -4.58 14.43
C TYR A 199 -17.53 -4.61 15.87
N GLY A 200 -17.79 -3.45 16.47
CA GLY A 200 -18.41 -3.38 17.81
C GLY A 200 -19.77 -4.08 17.87
N LEU A 201 -20.61 -3.93 16.83
CA LEU A 201 -21.92 -4.61 16.74
C LEU A 201 -21.79 -6.15 16.61
N THR A 202 -20.64 -6.67 16.15
CA THR A 202 -20.36 -8.11 16.17
C THR A 202 -19.90 -8.65 17.53
N GLY A 203 -19.78 -7.78 18.54
CA GLY A 203 -19.27 -8.13 19.87
C GLY A 203 -17.74 -8.10 19.99
N MET A 204 -17.03 -7.57 19.01
CA MET A 204 -15.57 -7.44 19.06
C MET A 204 -15.15 -6.41 20.11
N PRO A 205 -14.12 -6.68 20.97
CA PRO A 205 -13.58 -5.70 21.91
C PRO A 205 -13.12 -4.42 21.21
N LEU A 206 -13.32 -3.27 21.84
CA LEU A 206 -13.07 -1.94 21.24
C LEU A 206 -11.63 -1.79 20.70
N PHE A 207 -10.62 -2.26 21.44
CA PHE A 207 -9.23 -2.21 21.00
C PHE A 207 -9.02 -3.02 19.70
N ASP A 208 -9.60 -4.22 19.65
CA ASP A 208 -9.53 -5.10 18.49
C ASP A 208 -10.30 -4.48 17.31
N ALA A 209 -11.49 -3.92 17.56
CA ALA A 209 -12.31 -3.25 16.55
C ALA A 209 -11.58 -2.05 15.91
N ILE A 210 -10.91 -1.23 16.73
CA ILE A 210 -10.10 -0.10 16.24
C ILE A 210 -8.97 -0.63 15.35
N ASN A 211 -8.12 -1.53 15.84
CA ASN A 211 -6.96 -2.01 15.11
C ASN A 211 -7.35 -2.72 13.81
N ASN A 212 -8.33 -3.65 13.86
CA ASN A 212 -8.79 -4.35 12.66
C ASN A 212 -9.45 -3.40 11.64
N THR A 213 -10.14 -2.34 12.08
CA THR A 213 -10.67 -1.32 11.16
C THR A 213 -9.53 -0.56 10.48
N LEU A 214 -8.53 -0.10 11.25
CA LEU A 214 -7.39 0.64 10.71
C LEU A 214 -6.67 -0.18 9.63
N THR A 215 -6.41 -1.45 9.90
CA THR A 215 -5.63 -2.32 8.99
C THR A 215 -6.44 -2.81 7.79
N ASN A 216 -7.71 -3.17 7.96
CA ASN A 216 -8.50 -3.72 6.84
C ASN A 216 -9.03 -2.63 5.89
N LEU A 217 -9.39 -1.44 6.41
CA LEU A 217 -9.80 -0.31 5.58
C LEU A 217 -8.62 0.29 4.80
N SER A 218 -7.43 0.29 5.39
CA SER A 218 -6.20 0.72 4.71
C SER A 218 -5.66 -0.31 3.71
N THR A 219 -6.31 -1.47 3.61
CA THR A 219 -5.83 -2.62 2.81
C THR A 219 -4.41 -3.05 3.20
N GLY A 220 -4.11 -3.11 4.50
CA GLY A 220 -2.80 -3.48 5.03
C GLY A 220 -2.79 -4.84 5.75
N GLY A 221 -3.89 -5.23 6.40
CA GLY A 221 -4.17 -6.56 6.94
C GLY A 221 -3.32 -7.05 8.11
N MET A 222 -2.44 -6.22 8.68
CA MET A 222 -1.74 -6.61 9.91
C MET A 222 -2.73 -6.89 11.04
N SER A 223 -2.50 -7.98 11.76
CA SER A 223 -3.36 -8.39 12.84
C SER A 223 -2.70 -8.17 14.21
N ILE A 224 -3.57 -8.07 15.22
CA ILE A 224 -3.23 -8.11 16.64
C ILE A 224 -3.43 -9.51 17.23
N LYS A 225 -3.85 -10.48 16.40
CA LYS A 225 -4.05 -11.89 16.74
C LYS A 225 -3.21 -12.79 15.88
N ASN A 226 -2.68 -13.89 16.45
CA ASN A 226 -1.83 -14.84 15.72
C ASN A 226 -2.57 -15.54 14.57
N MET A 227 -3.86 -15.83 14.75
CA MET A 227 -4.73 -16.41 13.71
C MET A 227 -5.42 -15.35 12.83
N ASN A 228 -4.98 -14.10 12.89
CA ASN A 228 -5.58 -12.98 12.17
C ASN A 228 -7.11 -12.90 12.45
N ILE A 229 -7.93 -12.62 11.45
CA ILE A 229 -9.40 -12.55 11.60
C ILE A 229 -10.01 -13.93 11.90
N GLY A 230 -9.36 -15.01 11.52
CA GLY A 230 -9.77 -16.37 11.89
C GLY A 230 -9.93 -16.61 13.39
N TYR A 231 -9.22 -15.85 14.24
CA TYR A 231 -9.33 -15.90 15.69
C TYR A 231 -10.77 -15.72 16.22
N TYR A 232 -11.57 -14.89 15.56
CA TYR A 232 -12.91 -14.56 16.07
C TYR A 232 -13.97 -15.62 15.74
N HIS A 233 -13.71 -16.58 14.88
CA HIS A 233 -14.62 -17.67 14.49
C HIS A 233 -16.06 -17.20 14.22
N SER A 234 -16.25 -16.03 13.63
CA SER A 234 -17.55 -15.37 13.44
C SER A 234 -17.76 -14.97 11.96
N ALA A 235 -18.82 -15.51 11.36
CA ALA A 235 -19.21 -15.12 10.01
C ALA A 235 -19.54 -13.62 9.89
N ALA A 236 -20.11 -13.01 10.93
CA ALA A 236 -20.39 -11.58 10.97
C ALA A 236 -19.09 -10.76 10.91
N VAL A 237 -18.05 -11.16 11.67
CA VAL A 237 -16.72 -10.53 11.61
C VAL A 237 -16.10 -10.67 10.22
N TYR A 238 -16.22 -11.85 9.60
CA TYR A 238 -15.69 -12.09 8.25
C TYR A 238 -16.38 -11.20 7.20
N LEU A 239 -17.71 -11.05 7.29
CA LEU A 239 -18.49 -10.18 6.40
C LEU A 239 -18.10 -8.70 6.56
N VAL A 240 -17.97 -8.21 7.80
CA VAL A 240 -17.51 -6.83 8.07
C VAL A 240 -16.10 -6.61 7.49
N THR A 241 -15.20 -7.60 7.67
CA THR A 241 -13.84 -7.50 7.13
C THR A 241 -13.86 -7.45 5.60
N MET A 242 -14.60 -8.34 4.94
CA MET A 242 -14.74 -8.32 3.47
C MET A 242 -15.31 -6.99 2.97
N LEU A 243 -16.30 -6.42 3.67
CA LEU A 243 -16.85 -5.11 3.34
C LEU A 243 -15.77 -4.01 3.43
N LEU A 244 -14.99 -3.98 4.51
CA LEU A 244 -13.92 -2.98 4.68
C LEU A 244 -12.81 -3.14 3.63
N MET A 245 -12.43 -4.37 3.29
CA MET A 245 -11.48 -4.66 2.22
C MET A 245 -11.96 -4.13 0.86
N ILE A 246 -13.24 -4.34 0.52
CA ILE A 246 -13.84 -3.84 -0.72
C ILE A 246 -13.91 -2.30 -0.70
N LEU A 247 -14.31 -1.69 0.42
CA LEU A 247 -14.34 -0.24 0.56
C LEU A 247 -12.94 0.37 0.42
N GLY A 248 -11.93 -0.20 1.07
CA GLY A 248 -10.53 0.24 0.93
C GLY A 248 -10.00 0.07 -0.49
N GLY A 249 -10.37 -1.04 -1.17
CA GLY A 249 -9.94 -1.36 -2.54
C GLY A 249 -10.68 -0.59 -3.65
N THR A 250 -11.74 0.13 -3.32
CA THR A 250 -12.52 0.94 -4.27
C THR A 250 -11.96 2.36 -4.36
N SER A 251 -11.99 2.95 -5.57
CA SER A 251 -11.51 4.32 -5.81
C SER A 251 -12.25 5.35 -4.96
N PHE A 252 -11.53 6.33 -4.40
CA PHE A 252 -12.13 7.45 -3.68
C PHE A 252 -13.07 8.30 -4.55
N LEU A 253 -12.90 8.31 -5.87
CA LEU A 253 -13.82 8.96 -6.80
C LEU A 253 -15.20 8.26 -6.79
N VAL A 254 -15.23 6.94 -6.79
CA VAL A 254 -16.47 6.14 -6.71
C VAL A 254 -17.20 6.41 -5.39
N HIS A 255 -16.49 6.45 -4.26
CA HIS A 255 -17.07 6.81 -2.97
C HIS A 255 -17.66 8.22 -2.95
N TYR A 256 -16.95 9.19 -3.56
CA TYR A 256 -17.46 10.55 -3.68
C TYR A 256 -18.73 10.63 -4.54
N GLN A 257 -18.79 9.86 -5.65
CA GLN A 257 -19.98 9.78 -6.49
C GLN A 257 -21.16 9.15 -5.74
N LEU A 258 -20.89 8.10 -4.95
CA LEU A 258 -21.90 7.43 -4.11
C LEU A 258 -22.50 8.42 -3.09
N ILE A 259 -21.67 9.18 -2.37
CA ILE A 259 -22.10 10.20 -1.41
C ILE A 259 -22.92 11.31 -2.08
N LYS A 260 -22.65 11.62 -3.36
CA LYS A 260 -23.38 12.58 -4.15
C LYS A 260 -24.68 12.04 -4.78
N GLY A 261 -25.06 10.80 -4.48
CA GLY A 261 -26.25 10.16 -5.01
C GLY A 261 -26.18 9.79 -6.50
N ARG A 262 -24.98 9.73 -7.08
CA ARG A 262 -24.77 9.39 -8.49
C ARG A 262 -24.64 7.88 -8.71
N PHE A 263 -25.62 7.10 -8.28
CA PHE A 263 -25.60 5.63 -8.32
C PHE A 263 -25.35 5.06 -9.71
N PHE A 264 -25.97 5.63 -10.75
CA PHE A 264 -25.73 5.19 -12.14
C PHE A 264 -24.27 5.32 -12.57
N SER A 265 -23.59 6.41 -12.18
CA SER A 265 -22.17 6.58 -12.49
C SER A 265 -21.31 5.54 -11.78
N VAL A 266 -21.66 5.17 -10.56
CA VAL A 266 -20.98 4.12 -9.78
C VAL A 266 -21.12 2.76 -10.43
N LEU A 267 -22.35 2.37 -10.84
CA LEU A 267 -22.61 1.09 -11.50
C LEU A 267 -21.92 0.95 -12.87
N HIS A 268 -21.64 2.07 -13.54
CA HIS A 268 -20.93 2.09 -14.83
C HIS A 268 -19.42 2.32 -14.71
N ASP A 269 -18.88 2.34 -13.48
CA ASP A 269 -17.44 2.40 -13.29
C ASP A 269 -16.77 1.09 -13.68
N ILE A 270 -15.87 1.15 -14.66
CA ILE A 270 -15.23 -0.04 -15.24
C ILE A 270 -14.36 -0.79 -14.24
N GLN A 271 -13.73 -0.06 -13.28
CA GLN A 271 -12.87 -0.70 -12.30
C GLN A 271 -13.72 -1.47 -11.28
N LEU A 272 -14.87 -0.90 -10.87
CA LEU A 272 -15.81 -1.58 -9.99
C LEU A 272 -16.43 -2.83 -10.67
N GLN A 273 -16.86 -2.70 -11.92
CA GLN A 273 -17.39 -3.84 -12.70
C GLN A 273 -16.33 -4.94 -12.85
N ALA A 274 -15.11 -4.59 -13.22
CA ALA A 274 -14.03 -5.55 -13.36
C ALA A 274 -13.66 -6.21 -12.01
N THR A 275 -13.71 -5.46 -10.90
CA THR A 275 -13.50 -6.02 -9.56
C THR A 275 -14.51 -7.10 -9.24
N VAL A 276 -15.80 -6.85 -9.47
CA VAL A 276 -16.88 -7.84 -9.25
C VAL A 276 -16.67 -9.07 -10.13
N VAL A 277 -16.35 -8.87 -11.41
CA VAL A 277 -16.08 -9.97 -12.36
C VAL A 277 -14.88 -10.80 -11.90
N PHE A 278 -13.78 -10.18 -11.50
CA PHE A 278 -12.59 -10.91 -11.06
C PHE A 278 -12.82 -11.65 -9.74
N ILE A 279 -13.49 -11.04 -8.75
CA ILE A 279 -13.87 -11.74 -7.52
C ILE A 279 -14.71 -12.98 -7.87
N SER A 280 -15.71 -12.85 -8.75
CA SER A 280 -16.58 -13.97 -9.14
C SER A 280 -15.80 -15.08 -9.85
N ILE A 281 -15.00 -14.73 -10.88
CA ILE A 281 -14.24 -15.72 -11.66
C ILE A 281 -13.22 -16.44 -10.76
N PHE A 282 -12.43 -15.71 -9.99
CA PHE A 282 -11.37 -16.31 -9.16
C PHE A 282 -11.96 -17.12 -8.00
N THR A 283 -13.09 -16.72 -7.43
CA THR A 283 -13.80 -17.53 -6.43
C THR A 283 -14.31 -18.84 -7.03
N ILE A 284 -14.94 -18.80 -8.22
CA ILE A 284 -15.41 -19.99 -8.93
C ILE A 284 -14.23 -20.93 -9.21
N LEU A 285 -13.11 -20.41 -9.72
CA LEU A 285 -11.91 -21.19 -9.98
C LEU A 285 -11.32 -21.80 -8.69
N ALA A 286 -11.29 -21.05 -7.59
CA ALA A 286 -10.81 -21.53 -6.30
C ALA A 286 -11.66 -22.68 -5.75
N VAL A 287 -13.00 -22.58 -5.87
CA VAL A 287 -13.93 -23.62 -5.39
C VAL A 287 -13.90 -24.86 -6.28
N TYR A 288 -14.12 -24.70 -7.59
CA TYR A 288 -14.34 -25.85 -8.47
C TYR A 288 -13.05 -26.52 -8.95
N VAL A 289 -11.98 -25.77 -9.13
CA VAL A 289 -10.67 -26.32 -9.57
C VAL A 289 -9.73 -26.48 -8.38
N GLY A 290 -9.73 -25.52 -7.46
CA GLY A 290 -8.89 -25.55 -6.26
C GLY A 290 -9.42 -26.46 -5.15
N GLY A 291 -10.70 -26.82 -5.15
CA GLY A 291 -11.31 -27.68 -4.12
C GLY A 291 -11.40 -27.05 -2.72
N VAL A 292 -11.33 -25.70 -2.64
CA VAL A 292 -11.35 -24.96 -1.36
C VAL A 292 -12.78 -24.57 -1.01
N ALA A 293 -13.12 -24.58 0.28
CA ALA A 293 -14.45 -24.22 0.78
C ALA A 293 -14.90 -22.84 0.27
N PRO A 294 -16.20 -22.65 -0.10
CA PRO A 294 -16.66 -21.41 -0.72
C PRO A 294 -16.38 -20.13 0.11
N LEU A 295 -16.59 -20.17 1.42
CA LEU A 295 -16.35 -19.04 2.31
C LEU A 295 -14.84 -18.69 2.39
N GLU A 296 -14.01 -19.71 2.51
CA GLU A 296 -12.55 -19.54 2.51
C GLU A 296 -12.04 -18.98 1.18
N SER A 297 -12.59 -19.49 0.06
CA SER A 297 -12.26 -19.04 -1.29
C SER A 297 -12.60 -17.57 -1.52
N ILE A 298 -13.86 -17.16 -1.28
CA ILE A 298 -14.28 -15.78 -1.51
C ILE A 298 -13.54 -14.79 -0.58
N TYR A 299 -13.33 -15.18 0.68
CA TYR A 299 -12.62 -14.34 1.64
C TYR A 299 -11.18 -14.07 1.18
N HIS A 300 -10.41 -15.13 0.85
CA HIS A 300 -9.02 -14.96 0.45
C HIS A 300 -8.86 -14.37 -0.95
N VAL A 301 -9.78 -14.61 -1.87
CA VAL A 301 -9.81 -13.92 -3.17
C VAL A 301 -10.02 -12.41 -2.98
N ILE A 302 -10.98 -12.00 -2.14
CA ILE A 302 -11.18 -10.57 -1.83
C ILE A 302 -9.94 -10.00 -1.13
N SER A 303 -9.39 -10.72 -0.16
CA SER A 303 -8.20 -10.30 0.58
C SER A 303 -6.98 -10.13 -0.33
N ALA A 304 -6.73 -11.08 -1.23
CA ALA A 304 -5.63 -11.04 -2.18
C ALA A 304 -5.81 -9.94 -3.25
N LEU A 305 -7.01 -9.83 -3.83
CA LEU A 305 -7.30 -8.84 -4.88
C LEU A 305 -7.32 -7.41 -4.33
N SER A 306 -7.86 -7.21 -3.11
CA SER A 306 -7.83 -5.91 -2.43
C SER A 306 -6.44 -5.53 -1.90
N CYS A 307 -5.46 -6.41 -2.02
CA CYS A 307 -4.13 -6.25 -1.43
C CYS A 307 -4.18 -6.01 0.10
N THR A 308 -5.11 -6.67 0.80
CA THR A 308 -5.25 -6.50 2.25
C THR A 308 -4.44 -7.53 3.04
N GLY A 309 -4.43 -8.79 2.60
CA GLY A 309 -3.68 -9.85 3.29
C GLY A 309 -4.28 -10.34 4.60
N SER A 310 -5.49 -9.91 4.92
CA SER A 310 -6.24 -10.46 6.05
C SER A 310 -6.61 -11.92 5.79
N SER A 311 -6.54 -12.78 6.81
CA SER A 311 -6.77 -14.22 6.67
C SER A 311 -7.74 -14.76 7.71
N ILE A 312 -8.54 -15.76 7.32
CA ILE A 312 -9.34 -16.58 8.22
C ILE A 312 -8.71 -17.96 8.45
N SER A 313 -7.60 -18.25 7.79
CA SER A 313 -6.83 -19.48 7.90
C SER A 313 -5.47 -19.20 8.53
N SER A 314 -4.97 -20.13 9.33
CA SER A 314 -3.62 -20.05 9.91
C SER A 314 -2.52 -20.26 8.87
N THR A 315 -1.30 -19.75 9.12
CA THR A 315 -0.16 -19.97 8.21
C THR A 315 0.08 -21.44 7.85
N PRO A 316 0.07 -22.41 8.77
CA PRO A 316 0.18 -23.83 8.42
C PRO A 316 -0.92 -24.33 7.47
N GLN A 317 -2.16 -23.85 7.66
CA GLN A 317 -3.27 -24.17 6.74
C GLN A 317 -3.02 -23.57 5.35
N MET A 318 -2.55 -22.33 5.28
CA MET A 318 -2.23 -21.66 4.01
C MET A 318 -1.10 -22.37 3.25
N VAL A 319 -0.07 -22.84 3.96
CA VAL A 319 1.01 -23.66 3.37
C VAL A 319 0.48 -24.97 2.80
N ALA A 320 -0.52 -25.58 3.42
CA ALA A 320 -1.16 -26.81 2.96
C ALA A 320 -2.17 -26.62 1.82
N TRP A 321 -2.48 -25.39 1.41
CA TRP A 321 -3.42 -25.16 0.30
C TRP A 321 -2.98 -25.82 -1.00
N PRO A 322 -3.93 -26.28 -1.82
CA PRO A 322 -3.63 -26.79 -3.16
C PRO A 322 -2.84 -25.79 -3.99
N ALA A 323 -1.88 -26.27 -4.78
CA ALA A 323 -1.01 -25.42 -5.61
C ALA A 323 -1.84 -24.48 -6.54
N TYR A 324 -2.93 -25.02 -7.11
CA TYR A 324 -3.79 -24.21 -7.98
C TYR A 324 -4.42 -23.02 -7.24
N PHE A 325 -4.88 -23.20 -6.01
CA PHE A 325 -5.44 -22.09 -5.22
C PHE A 325 -4.38 -21.04 -4.91
N LYS A 326 -3.14 -21.45 -4.58
CA LYS A 326 -2.02 -20.50 -4.42
C LYS A 326 -1.79 -19.68 -5.70
N VAL A 327 -1.84 -20.30 -6.88
CA VAL A 327 -1.68 -19.63 -8.18
C VAL A 327 -2.81 -18.63 -8.43
N VAL A 328 -4.06 -18.97 -8.10
CA VAL A 328 -5.20 -18.06 -8.16
C VAL A 328 -4.97 -16.83 -7.29
N LEU A 329 -4.54 -17.03 -6.03
CA LEU A 329 -4.26 -15.91 -5.11
C LEU A 329 -3.06 -15.07 -5.57
N ILE A 330 -1.98 -15.69 -6.07
CA ILE A 330 -0.85 -14.97 -6.69
C ILE A 330 -1.37 -14.05 -7.80
N THR A 331 -2.20 -14.57 -8.69
CA THR A 331 -2.78 -13.77 -9.77
C THR A 331 -3.59 -12.59 -9.24
N CYS A 332 -4.42 -12.79 -8.21
CA CYS A 332 -5.16 -11.72 -7.55
C CYS A 332 -4.22 -10.66 -6.94
N MET A 333 -3.16 -11.09 -6.23
CA MET A 333 -2.17 -10.21 -5.60
C MET A 333 -1.41 -9.37 -6.62
N LEU A 334 -1.16 -9.90 -7.83
CA LEU A 334 -0.49 -9.16 -8.90
C LEU A 334 -1.41 -8.16 -9.60
N ILE A 335 -2.69 -8.49 -9.77
CA ILE A 335 -3.67 -7.60 -10.43
C ILE A 335 -4.00 -6.42 -9.51
N GLY A 336 -4.39 -6.66 -8.27
CA GLY A 336 -4.89 -5.63 -7.35
C GLY A 336 -6.26 -5.09 -7.73
N MET A 337 -6.80 -4.11 -6.96
CA MET A 337 -8.09 -3.46 -7.24
C MET A 337 -7.93 -2.10 -7.94
N ALA A 338 -8.80 -1.14 -7.61
CA ALA A 338 -8.94 0.11 -8.32
C ALA A 338 -7.75 1.07 -8.13
N ALA A 339 -7.37 1.78 -9.20
CA ALA A 339 -6.53 2.96 -9.08
C ALA A 339 -7.26 4.05 -8.27
N GLY A 340 -6.52 4.88 -7.52
CA GLY A 340 -7.12 5.87 -6.64
C GLY A 340 -7.77 5.31 -5.36
N SER A 341 -7.43 4.08 -4.99
CA SER A 341 -7.77 3.42 -3.72
C SER A 341 -6.54 3.32 -2.81
N THR A 342 -6.63 2.55 -1.71
CA THR A 342 -5.50 2.28 -0.82
C THR A 342 -4.62 1.11 -1.27
N THR A 343 -5.04 0.34 -2.29
CA THR A 343 -4.37 -0.88 -2.78
C THR A 343 -3.01 -0.63 -3.42
N GLY A 344 -2.14 -1.63 -3.33
CA GLY A 344 -0.91 -1.75 -4.10
C GLY A 344 -1.09 -2.38 -5.48
N ALA A 345 -0.17 -3.28 -5.86
CA ALA A 345 -0.15 -4.08 -7.09
C ALA A 345 -0.20 -3.28 -8.42
N VAL A 346 -0.45 -3.97 -9.52
CA VAL A 346 -0.49 -3.39 -10.88
C VAL A 346 -1.69 -2.46 -11.07
N LYS A 347 -2.81 -2.76 -10.43
CA LYS A 347 -4.14 -2.11 -10.52
C LYS A 347 -4.92 -2.50 -11.78
N ILE A 348 -6.19 -2.83 -11.56
CA ILE A 348 -7.12 -3.32 -12.60
C ILE A 348 -7.12 -2.46 -13.88
N ILE A 349 -7.10 -1.13 -13.74
CA ILE A 349 -7.17 -0.24 -14.91
C ILE A 349 -5.97 -0.42 -15.86
N ARG A 350 -4.75 -0.66 -15.33
CA ARG A 350 -3.59 -0.91 -16.18
C ARG A 350 -3.67 -2.25 -16.90
N VAL A 351 -4.19 -3.27 -16.23
CA VAL A 351 -4.44 -4.58 -16.85
C VAL A 351 -5.45 -4.42 -18.00
N ILE A 352 -6.56 -3.73 -17.78
CA ILE A 352 -7.57 -3.44 -18.81
C ILE A 352 -6.95 -2.65 -19.97
N THR A 353 -6.14 -1.63 -19.68
CA THR A 353 -5.50 -0.78 -20.69
C THR A 353 -4.58 -1.58 -21.60
N VAL A 354 -3.76 -2.46 -21.03
CA VAL A 354 -2.84 -3.31 -21.81
C VAL A 354 -3.60 -4.35 -22.62
N LEU A 355 -4.59 -5.04 -22.03
CA LEU A 355 -5.39 -6.03 -22.77
C LEU A 355 -6.18 -5.40 -23.92
N LYS A 356 -6.76 -4.21 -23.70
CA LYS A 356 -7.41 -3.44 -24.79
C LYS A 356 -6.40 -2.94 -25.82
N GLY A 357 -5.20 -2.54 -25.38
CA GLY A 357 -4.10 -2.17 -26.27
C GLY A 357 -3.76 -3.30 -27.24
N VAL A 358 -3.58 -4.52 -26.73
CA VAL A 358 -3.36 -5.72 -27.56
C VAL A 358 -4.54 -5.97 -28.51
N TYR A 359 -5.78 -5.88 -28.01
CA TYR A 359 -6.97 -6.04 -28.84
C TYR A 359 -7.01 -5.01 -29.99
N TRP A 360 -6.77 -3.73 -29.72
CA TRP A 360 -6.76 -2.68 -30.74
C TRP A 360 -5.63 -2.88 -31.77
N GLU A 361 -4.48 -3.39 -31.34
CA GLU A 361 -3.37 -3.70 -32.26
C GLU A 361 -3.75 -4.84 -33.22
N ILE A 362 -4.37 -5.91 -32.70
CA ILE A 362 -4.89 -7.01 -33.53
C ILE A 362 -5.94 -6.49 -34.55
N MET A 363 -6.87 -5.68 -34.07
CA MET A 363 -7.91 -5.10 -34.93
C MET A 363 -7.34 -4.17 -35.99
N ARG A 364 -6.27 -3.41 -35.65
CA ARG A 364 -5.57 -2.57 -36.64
C ARG A 364 -4.94 -3.36 -37.77
N ILE A 365 -4.36 -4.53 -37.44
CA ILE A 365 -3.77 -5.42 -38.45
C ILE A 365 -4.86 -6.01 -39.38
N LEU A 366 -6.03 -6.30 -38.84
CA LEU A 366 -7.15 -6.89 -39.60
C LEU A 366 -7.98 -5.86 -40.37
N ALA A 367 -7.87 -4.58 -40.04
CA ALA A 367 -8.67 -3.51 -40.64
C ALA A 367 -8.11 -3.09 -42.02
N PRO A 368 -8.98 -2.65 -42.95
CA PRO A 368 -8.55 -2.08 -44.23
C PRO A 368 -7.61 -0.88 -44.04
N GLU A 369 -6.72 -0.67 -45.01
CA GLU A 369 -5.80 0.49 -45.02
C GLU A 369 -6.60 1.81 -44.92
N GLY A 370 -6.14 2.72 -44.07
CA GLY A 370 -6.78 4.02 -43.83
C GLY A 370 -7.95 4.02 -42.85
N SER A 371 -8.33 2.86 -42.25
CA SER A 371 -9.38 2.83 -41.25
C SER A 371 -8.93 3.48 -39.93
N VAL A 372 -9.79 4.33 -39.35
CA VAL A 372 -9.56 4.99 -38.05
C VAL A 372 -10.38 4.26 -36.99
N MET A 373 -9.70 3.63 -36.02
CA MET A 373 -10.34 2.96 -34.90
C MET A 373 -10.33 3.83 -33.64
N PRO A 374 -11.52 4.14 -33.05
CA PRO A 374 -11.59 4.88 -31.80
C PRO A 374 -11.13 4.00 -30.63
N ARG A 375 -10.07 4.40 -29.95
CA ARG A 375 -9.55 3.73 -28.74
C ARG A 375 -10.18 4.36 -27.52
N LYS A 376 -11.16 3.69 -26.93
CA LYS A 376 -11.91 4.20 -25.77
C LYS A 376 -12.02 3.17 -24.65
N ILE A 377 -11.83 3.64 -23.40
CA ILE A 377 -12.17 2.91 -22.17
C ILE A 377 -13.18 3.75 -21.40
N SER A 378 -14.36 3.20 -21.12
CA SER A 378 -15.48 3.93 -20.45
C SER A 378 -15.78 5.30 -21.09
N GLY A 379 -15.79 5.37 -22.43
CA GLY A 379 -16.07 6.61 -23.18
C GLY A 379 -14.89 7.59 -23.26
N LYS A 380 -13.81 7.42 -22.51
CA LYS A 380 -12.61 8.26 -22.56
C LYS A 380 -11.62 7.72 -23.60
N SER A 381 -11.07 8.63 -24.43
CA SER A 381 -10.01 8.27 -25.38
C SER A 381 -8.74 7.87 -24.63
N VAL A 382 -8.07 6.81 -25.12
CA VAL A 382 -6.80 6.30 -24.59
C VAL A 382 -5.72 6.53 -25.64
N SER A 383 -4.64 7.19 -25.26
CA SER A 383 -3.49 7.49 -26.10
C SER A 383 -2.49 6.33 -26.17
N ASP A 384 -1.68 6.28 -27.23
CA ASP A 384 -0.56 5.33 -27.34
C ASP A 384 0.45 5.47 -26.20
N THR A 385 0.59 6.68 -25.66
CA THR A 385 1.46 6.95 -24.53
C THR A 385 0.96 6.27 -23.27
N GLU A 386 -0.35 6.32 -22.97
CA GLU A 386 -0.94 5.65 -21.79
C GLU A 386 -0.79 4.12 -21.89
N ILE A 387 -0.98 3.54 -23.09
CA ILE A 387 -0.78 2.09 -23.29
C ILE A 387 0.68 1.71 -23.06
N ARG A 388 1.63 2.51 -23.60
CA ARG A 388 3.08 2.26 -23.41
C ARG A 388 3.49 2.41 -21.95
N GLU A 389 3.01 3.44 -21.25
CA GLU A 389 3.30 3.66 -19.83
C GLU A 389 2.79 2.48 -18.98
N ALA A 390 1.56 2.01 -19.22
CA ALA A 390 1.01 0.85 -18.53
C ALA A 390 1.82 -0.43 -18.82
N GLY A 391 2.19 -0.67 -20.08
CA GLY A 391 3.02 -1.81 -20.50
C GLY A 391 4.42 -1.77 -19.88
N SER A 392 5.08 -0.61 -19.91
CA SER A 392 6.40 -0.41 -19.32
C SER A 392 6.38 -0.64 -17.81
N TYR A 393 5.35 -0.14 -17.11
CA TYR A 393 5.18 -0.37 -15.68
C TYR A 393 5.03 -1.86 -15.36
N ILE A 394 4.15 -2.56 -16.07
CA ILE A 394 3.93 -4.01 -15.89
C ILE A 394 5.21 -4.80 -16.13
N SER A 395 5.98 -4.45 -17.18
CA SER A 395 7.26 -5.11 -17.47
C SER A 395 8.26 -4.93 -16.34
N LEU A 396 8.44 -3.71 -15.81
CA LEU A 396 9.31 -3.44 -14.66
C LEU A 396 8.83 -4.17 -13.40
N TYR A 397 7.51 -4.25 -13.20
CA TYR A 397 6.91 -4.96 -12.09
C TYR A 397 7.27 -6.45 -12.12
N PHE A 398 7.17 -7.10 -13.26
CA PHE A 398 7.57 -8.51 -13.40
C PHE A 398 9.08 -8.74 -13.27
N VAL A 399 9.92 -7.82 -13.73
CA VAL A 399 11.39 -7.90 -13.54
C VAL A 399 11.72 -7.89 -12.04
N LEU A 400 11.11 -7.00 -11.27
CA LEU A 400 11.32 -6.94 -9.82
C LEU A 400 10.78 -8.17 -9.10
N LEU A 401 9.59 -8.64 -9.49
CA LEU A 401 9.00 -9.86 -8.97
C LEU A 401 9.94 -11.06 -9.18
N PHE A 402 10.45 -11.21 -10.40
CA PHE A 402 11.38 -12.29 -10.74
C PHE A 402 12.68 -12.20 -9.93
N PHE A 403 13.22 -10.99 -9.75
CA PHE A 403 14.40 -10.77 -8.91
C PHE A 403 14.16 -11.24 -7.46
N THR A 404 13.09 -10.80 -6.82
CA THR A 404 12.78 -11.15 -5.43
C THR A 404 12.50 -12.64 -5.28
N TRP A 405 11.72 -13.21 -6.18
CA TRP A 405 11.46 -14.65 -6.24
C TRP A 405 12.77 -15.45 -6.38
N SER A 406 13.65 -15.07 -7.30
CA SER A 406 14.94 -15.74 -7.51
C SER A 406 15.82 -15.72 -6.27
N VAL A 407 15.87 -14.58 -5.55
CA VAL A 407 16.61 -14.50 -4.29
C VAL A 407 16.07 -15.51 -3.27
N LEU A 408 14.76 -15.62 -3.10
CA LEU A 408 14.17 -16.60 -2.16
C LEU A 408 14.49 -18.03 -2.56
N VAL A 409 14.37 -18.36 -3.84
CA VAL A 409 14.67 -19.72 -4.36
C VAL A 409 16.15 -20.10 -4.18
N VAL A 410 17.08 -19.16 -4.43
CA VAL A 410 18.54 -19.37 -4.22
C VAL A 410 18.85 -19.66 -2.74
N TYR A 411 18.08 -19.10 -1.81
CA TYR A 411 18.21 -19.41 -0.38
C TYR A 411 17.52 -20.72 0.04
N GLY A 412 17.00 -21.52 -0.91
CA GLY A 412 16.48 -22.87 -0.67
C GLY A 412 15.00 -22.95 -0.31
N TYR A 413 14.23 -21.85 -0.43
CA TYR A 413 12.79 -21.88 -0.21
C TYR A 413 12.06 -22.52 -1.40
N ASP A 414 10.91 -23.15 -1.13
CA ASP A 414 10.08 -23.76 -2.17
C ASP A 414 9.69 -22.74 -3.25
N PRO A 415 9.82 -23.05 -4.55
CA PRO A 415 9.61 -22.09 -5.63
C PRO A 415 8.20 -21.47 -5.67
N LEU A 416 7.13 -22.25 -5.42
CA LEU A 416 5.77 -21.76 -5.45
C LEU A 416 5.46 -20.86 -4.24
N ASN A 417 5.88 -21.28 -3.06
CA ASN A 417 5.73 -20.49 -1.85
C ASN A 417 6.58 -19.21 -1.91
N SER A 418 7.77 -19.27 -2.52
CA SER A 418 8.63 -18.11 -2.78
C SER A 418 7.96 -17.11 -3.74
N LEU A 419 7.31 -17.60 -4.80
CA LEU A 419 6.55 -16.72 -5.72
C LEU A 419 5.37 -16.07 -5.01
N PHE A 420 4.68 -16.81 -4.16
CA PHE A 420 3.57 -16.29 -3.36
C PHE A 420 4.04 -15.18 -2.41
N GLU A 421 5.14 -15.41 -1.69
CA GLU A 421 5.73 -14.42 -0.76
C GLU A 421 6.22 -13.17 -1.50
N ALA A 422 6.90 -13.34 -2.64
CA ALA A 422 7.38 -12.23 -3.47
C ALA A 422 6.22 -11.43 -4.06
N ALA A 423 5.15 -12.09 -4.54
CA ALA A 423 3.95 -11.44 -5.05
C ALA A 423 3.21 -10.67 -3.93
N SER A 424 3.15 -11.27 -2.73
CA SER A 424 2.56 -10.63 -1.55
C SER A 424 3.33 -9.39 -1.12
N ALA A 425 4.66 -9.46 -1.05
CA ALA A 425 5.51 -8.33 -0.70
C ALA A 425 5.37 -7.18 -1.71
N GLN A 426 5.49 -7.48 -3.00
CA GLN A 426 5.48 -6.47 -4.06
C GLN A 426 4.08 -5.91 -4.34
N GLY A 427 3.04 -6.74 -4.19
CA GLY A 427 1.65 -6.30 -4.26
C GLY A 427 1.19 -5.51 -3.04
N ASN A 428 2.01 -5.43 -1.99
CA ASN A 428 1.66 -4.87 -0.68
C ASN A 428 0.41 -5.55 -0.11
N VAL A 429 0.42 -6.88 -0.01
CA VAL A 429 -0.74 -7.70 0.36
C VAL A 429 -0.68 -8.18 1.80
N GLY A 430 0.31 -9.03 2.16
CA GLY A 430 0.49 -9.52 3.53
C GLY A 430 0.15 -10.99 3.77
N LEU A 431 -0.47 -11.70 2.82
CA LEU A 431 -0.60 -13.15 2.90
C LEU A 431 0.79 -13.78 2.84
N SER A 432 1.09 -14.74 3.72
CA SER A 432 2.42 -15.34 3.83
C SER A 432 2.35 -16.86 3.87
N MET A 433 3.30 -17.50 3.18
CA MET A 433 3.55 -18.93 3.25
C MET A 433 4.54 -19.29 4.38
N GLY A 434 4.77 -18.39 5.33
CA GLY A 434 5.68 -18.63 6.47
C GLY A 434 7.17 -18.49 6.15
N ILE A 435 7.53 -17.98 4.96
CA ILE A 435 8.93 -17.68 4.62
C ILE A 435 9.41 -16.47 5.43
N THR A 436 8.58 -15.42 5.49
CA THR A 436 8.85 -14.26 6.33
C THR A 436 8.84 -14.66 7.80
N SER A 437 9.97 -14.47 8.48
CA SER A 437 10.15 -14.84 9.89
C SER A 437 11.28 -14.03 10.52
N PHE A 438 11.36 -14.04 11.85
CA PHE A 438 12.43 -13.37 12.59
C PHE A 438 13.83 -13.85 12.15
N ASN A 439 13.97 -15.14 11.86
CA ASN A 439 15.22 -15.80 11.46
C ASN A 439 15.49 -15.79 9.95
N LEU A 440 14.66 -15.12 9.14
CA LEU A 440 14.91 -14.99 7.71
C LEU A 440 16.28 -14.33 7.47
N PRO A 441 17.18 -14.89 6.63
CA PRO A 441 18.49 -14.27 6.34
C PRO A 441 18.37 -12.83 5.83
N VAL A 442 19.42 -12.04 6.08
CA VAL A 442 19.41 -10.59 5.78
C VAL A 442 19.15 -10.29 4.30
N VAL A 443 19.76 -11.06 3.38
CA VAL A 443 19.62 -10.81 1.93
C VAL A 443 18.18 -11.01 1.43
N PRO A 444 17.48 -12.13 1.67
CA PRO A 444 16.05 -12.29 1.41
C PRO A 444 15.20 -11.20 2.07
N LYS A 445 15.51 -10.85 3.33
CA LYS A 445 14.79 -9.81 4.07
C LYS A 445 14.90 -8.45 3.37
N MET A 446 16.10 -8.07 2.93
CA MET A 446 16.32 -6.83 2.18
C MET A 446 15.66 -6.85 0.79
N ALA A 447 15.62 -8.00 0.11
CA ALA A 447 14.92 -8.15 -1.15
C ALA A 447 13.40 -7.94 -0.99
N LEU A 448 12.81 -8.48 0.07
CA LEU A 448 11.39 -8.25 0.40
C LEU A 448 11.12 -6.80 0.78
N ILE A 449 11.98 -6.16 1.59
CA ILE A 449 11.86 -4.72 1.93
C ILE A 449 11.89 -3.88 0.65
N LEU A 450 12.82 -4.16 -0.25
CA LEU A 450 12.92 -3.45 -1.53
C LEU A 450 11.65 -3.63 -2.37
N SER A 451 11.10 -4.85 -2.44
CA SER A 451 9.86 -5.14 -3.14
C SER A 451 8.66 -4.40 -2.55
N MET A 452 8.52 -4.37 -1.21
CA MET A 452 7.46 -3.65 -0.52
C MET A 452 7.52 -2.15 -0.82
N TRP A 453 8.72 -1.56 -0.76
CA TRP A 453 8.94 -0.14 -1.02
C TRP A 453 8.70 0.24 -2.49
N LEU A 454 9.26 -0.53 -3.43
CA LEU A 454 9.10 -0.32 -4.87
C LEU A 454 7.66 -0.58 -5.33
N GLY A 455 7.00 -1.59 -4.78
CA GLY A 455 5.60 -1.90 -5.05
C GLY A 455 4.69 -0.75 -4.65
N ARG A 456 4.92 -0.14 -3.48
CA ARG A 456 4.13 0.99 -2.97
C ARG A 456 4.32 2.26 -3.77
N LEU A 457 5.54 2.55 -4.20
CA LEU A 457 5.91 3.77 -4.93
C LEU A 457 5.76 3.65 -6.45
N GLU A 458 5.29 2.51 -6.96
CA GLU A 458 5.14 2.24 -8.39
C GLU A 458 6.48 2.29 -9.16
N ILE A 459 7.61 1.89 -8.57
CA ILE A 459 8.96 1.66 -9.15
C ILE A 459 9.61 2.93 -9.74
N ILE A 460 8.93 3.65 -10.65
CA ILE A 460 9.49 4.80 -11.40
C ILE A 460 10.05 5.90 -10.48
N PRO A 461 9.37 6.32 -9.40
CA PRO A 461 9.89 7.32 -8.47
C PRO A 461 11.24 6.94 -7.86
N VAL A 462 11.45 5.65 -7.56
CA VAL A 462 12.71 5.18 -6.98
C VAL A 462 13.85 5.24 -8.00
N ILE A 463 13.59 4.90 -9.26
CA ILE A 463 14.57 5.05 -10.34
C ILE A 463 14.96 6.52 -10.52
N VAL A 464 13.97 7.43 -10.44
CA VAL A 464 14.20 8.89 -10.50
C VAL A 464 15.05 9.36 -9.31
N LEU A 465 14.80 8.84 -8.10
CA LEU A 465 15.61 9.15 -6.91
C LEU A 465 17.05 8.71 -7.11
N ILE A 466 17.29 7.43 -7.46
CA ILE A 466 18.63 6.87 -7.64
C ILE A 466 19.41 7.68 -8.69
N ARG A 467 18.81 7.93 -9.85
CA ARG A 467 19.45 8.71 -10.90
C ARG A 467 19.73 10.14 -10.45
N GLY A 468 18.78 10.78 -9.76
CA GLY A 468 18.95 12.12 -9.23
C GLY A 468 20.11 12.24 -8.22
N LEU A 469 20.26 11.26 -7.33
CA LEU A 469 21.37 11.20 -6.39
C LEU A 469 22.72 11.00 -7.10
N VAL A 470 22.80 10.07 -8.06
CA VAL A 470 24.02 9.84 -8.85
C VAL A 470 24.44 11.10 -9.60
N GLU A 471 23.52 11.85 -10.20
CA GLU A 471 23.82 13.11 -10.90
C GLU A 471 24.28 14.21 -9.94
N ALA A 472 23.68 14.28 -8.74
CA ALA A 472 24.05 15.24 -7.72
C ALA A 472 25.47 14.99 -7.18
N PHE A 473 25.86 13.72 -6.96
CA PHE A 473 27.22 13.34 -6.55
C PHE A 473 28.28 13.60 -7.64
N LYS A 474 27.94 13.45 -8.92
CA LYS A 474 28.85 13.77 -10.03
C LYS A 474 29.01 15.28 -10.26
N ALA A 475 28.20 16.11 -9.63
CA ALA A 475 28.18 17.56 -9.77
C ALA A 475 28.90 18.32 -8.65
N GLY A 476 29.26 17.64 -7.55
CA GLY A 476 30.11 18.13 -6.47
C GLY A 476 31.55 17.80 -6.70
#